data_68f161e19f89814bc06fffd9cb72725f
#
_entry.id   68f161e19f89814bc06fffd9cb72725f
#
_cell.length_a   1.000
_cell.length_b   1.000
_cell.length_c   1.000
_cell.angle_alpha   90.00
_cell.angle_beta   90.00
_cell.angle_gamma   90.00
#
_symmetry.space_group_name_H-M   'P 1'
#
loop_
_entity.id
_entity.type
_entity.pdbx_description
1 polymer ?
#
loop_
_entity_poly.entity_id
_entity_poly.type
_entity_poly.pdbx_seq_one_letter_code
_entity_poly.pdbx_strand_id
1 'polypeptide(L)'
;QVYNMAASFENESKSIIVHCHVEGDKQGLINGMNVTGVISLDKQTAPAVPNEAIVEDAGKSYIFLVTHTSDKETSFEKVEIVKGASESGYTAIAPVKPLDPKQLIATHGAFFINATLVNAGEHSH
;
A
#
# COMPACT_ATOMS: atom_id res chain seq x y z
N GLN A 1 -15.91 13.69 -8.44
CA GLN A 1 -14.92 14.68 -8.91
C GLN A 1 -15.07 15.98 -8.12
N VAL A 2 -13.96 16.47 -7.59
CA VAL A 2 -13.92 17.76 -6.89
C VAL A 2 -14.11 18.89 -7.89
N TYR A 3 -15.05 19.78 -7.61
CA TYR A 3 -15.41 20.79 -8.55
C TYR A 3 -15.19 22.21 -7.98
N ASN A 4 -15.26 22.36 -6.68
CA ASN A 4 -14.87 23.59 -6.01
C ASN A 4 -14.38 23.31 -4.59
N MET A 5 -13.41 24.09 -4.14
CA MET A 5 -12.86 23.98 -2.80
C MET A 5 -12.69 25.36 -2.20
N ALA A 6 -13.26 25.58 -1.01
CA ALA A 6 -13.11 26.82 -0.29
C ALA A 6 -11.68 26.97 0.22
N ALA A 7 -11.03 28.11 -0.06
CA ALA A 7 -9.64 28.35 0.31
C ALA A 7 -9.45 28.86 1.74
N SER A 8 -10.54 29.04 2.50
CA SER A 8 -10.48 29.52 3.87
C SER A 8 -11.04 28.50 4.87
N PHE A 9 -10.46 28.46 6.05
CA PHE A 9 -11.01 27.69 7.15
C PHE A 9 -12.22 28.42 7.75
N GLU A 10 -13.32 27.71 7.93
CA GLU A 10 -14.47 28.23 8.64
C GLU A 10 -14.34 27.95 10.13
N ASN A 11 -14.45 29.01 10.92
CA ASN A 11 -14.43 28.96 12.39
C ASN A 11 -13.19 28.24 12.94
N GLU A 12 -13.30 27.75 14.16
CA GLU A 12 -12.22 27.07 14.87
C GLU A 12 -12.03 25.61 14.47
N SER A 13 -12.83 25.07 13.56
CA SER A 13 -12.87 23.64 13.22
C SER A 13 -11.69 23.16 12.36
N LYS A 14 -10.89 24.05 11.78
CA LYS A 14 -9.81 23.74 10.85
C LYS A 14 -10.25 22.86 9.66
N SER A 15 -11.50 23.02 9.23
CA SER A 15 -12.08 22.28 8.13
C SER A 15 -12.17 23.14 6.88
N ILE A 16 -11.96 22.55 5.74
CA ILE A 16 -12.12 23.16 4.44
C ILE A 16 -13.39 22.60 3.79
N ILE A 17 -14.24 23.48 3.26
CA ILE A 17 -15.44 23.03 2.56
C ILE A 17 -15.05 22.65 1.13
N VAL A 18 -15.40 21.43 0.75
CA VAL A 18 -15.14 20.89 -0.58
C VAL A 18 -16.49 20.53 -1.22
N HIS A 19 -16.77 21.08 -2.39
CA HIS A 19 -17.93 20.72 -3.17
C HIS A 19 -17.58 19.67 -4.21
N CYS A 20 -18.27 18.53 -4.16
CA CYS A 20 -18.02 17.41 -5.05
C CYS A 20 -19.27 17.11 -5.87
N HIS A 21 -19.08 16.66 -7.08
CA HIS A 21 -20.15 16.17 -7.93
C HIS A 21 -20.04 14.65 -8.06
N VAL A 22 -21.14 13.95 -7.83
CA VAL A 22 -21.17 12.49 -7.94
C VAL A 22 -21.48 12.12 -9.38
N GLU A 23 -20.55 11.38 -9.99
CA GLU A 23 -20.72 10.81 -11.33
C GLU A 23 -21.13 9.33 -11.22
N GLY A 24 -21.88 8.85 -12.20
CA GLY A 24 -22.32 7.47 -12.26
C GLY A 24 -23.65 7.21 -11.60
N ASP A 25 -23.86 5.98 -11.14
CA ASP A 25 -25.12 5.56 -10.53
C ASP A 25 -25.30 6.20 -9.15
N LYS A 26 -26.40 6.91 -9.00
CA LYS A 26 -26.74 7.63 -7.77
C LYS A 26 -27.80 6.90 -6.93
N GLN A 27 -28.09 5.65 -7.27
CA GLN A 27 -29.06 4.87 -6.50
C GLN A 27 -28.53 4.63 -5.08
N GLY A 28 -29.41 4.78 -4.11
CA GLY A 28 -29.06 4.61 -2.71
C GLY A 28 -28.52 5.87 -2.03
N LEU A 29 -28.29 6.96 -2.76
CA LEU A 29 -27.87 8.22 -2.16
C LEU A 29 -29.10 9.00 -1.71
N ILE A 30 -29.13 9.37 -0.44
CA ILE A 30 -30.22 10.09 0.20
C ILE A 30 -29.70 11.41 0.73
N ASN A 31 -30.45 12.47 0.59
CA ASN A 31 -30.10 13.77 1.12
C ASN A 31 -29.94 13.71 2.65
N GLY A 32 -28.83 14.26 3.14
CA GLY A 32 -28.48 14.21 4.56
C GLY A 32 -27.72 12.96 4.99
N MET A 33 -27.43 12.02 4.07
CA MET A 33 -26.65 10.84 4.36
C MET A 33 -25.18 11.19 4.67
N ASN A 34 -24.62 10.51 5.66
CA ASN A 34 -23.19 10.60 5.95
C ASN A 34 -22.42 9.71 4.98
N VAL A 35 -21.40 10.26 4.35
CA VAL A 35 -20.51 9.53 3.46
C VAL A 35 -19.06 9.82 3.83
N THR A 36 -18.20 8.86 3.58
CA THR A 36 -16.76 9.03 3.69
C THR A 36 -16.17 9.12 2.29
N GLY A 37 -15.47 10.20 2.02
CA GLY A 37 -14.80 10.41 0.74
C GLY A 37 -13.29 10.39 0.90
N VAL A 38 -12.61 9.93 -0.11
CA VAL A 38 -11.15 9.98 -0.20
C VAL A 38 -10.77 10.95 -1.31
N ILE A 39 -9.98 11.95 -0.97
CA ILE A 39 -9.52 12.97 -1.91
C ILE A 39 -8.08 12.68 -2.28
N SER A 40 -7.84 12.40 -3.55
CA SER A 40 -6.48 12.26 -4.08
C SER A 40 -6.00 13.60 -4.59
N LEU A 41 -4.93 14.10 -4.01
CA LEU A 41 -4.32 15.38 -4.39
C LEU A 41 -3.28 15.23 -5.49
N ASP A 42 -2.88 14.01 -5.78
CA ASP A 42 -1.82 13.75 -6.73
C ASP A 42 -2.20 12.56 -7.62
N LYS A 43 -1.88 12.70 -8.89
CA LYS A 43 -2.05 11.64 -9.88
C LYS A 43 -0.80 10.78 -10.05
N GLN A 44 0.15 10.89 -9.15
CA GLN A 44 1.33 10.02 -9.22
C GLN A 44 0.93 8.59 -8.90
N THR A 45 1.19 7.72 -9.83
CA THR A 45 1.06 6.29 -9.62
C THR A 45 2.36 5.77 -9.01
N ALA A 46 2.30 5.36 -7.77
CA ALA A 46 3.39 4.66 -7.12
C ALA A 46 3.05 3.16 -7.05
N PRO A 47 4.04 2.28 -7.19
CA PRO A 47 3.78 0.86 -6.94
C PRO A 47 3.32 0.68 -5.50
N ALA A 48 2.27 -0.11 -5.31
CA ALA A 48 1.70 -0.40 -4.01
C ALA A 48 1.51 -1.91 -3.85
N VAL A 49 1.71 -2.37 -2.63
CA VAL A 49 1.54 -3.79 -2.28
C VAL A 49 0.55 -3.91 -1.12
N PRO A 50 -0.16 -5.05 -0.99
CA PRO A 50 -0.96 -5.30 0.19
C PRO A 50 -0.11 -5.18 1.46
N ASN A 51 -0.68 -4.67 2.54
CA ASN A 51 0.03 -4.49 3.80
C ASN A 51 0.65 -5.80 4.32
N GLU A 52 -0.01 -6.92 4.06
CA GLU A 52 0.47 -8.24 4.45
C GLU A 52 1.74 -8.69 3.74
N ALA A 53 2.07 -8.06 2.61
CA ALA A 53 3.29 -8.38 1.85
C ALA A 53 4.53 -7.74 2.46
N ILE A 54 4.37 -6.77 3.34
CA ILE A 54 5.48 -6.03 3.94
C ILE A 54 5.84 -6.63 5.29
N VAL A 55 7.11 -6.93 5.47
CA VAL A 55 7.65 -7.43 6.75
C VAL A 55 8.63 -6.41 7.30
N GLU A 56 8.52 -6.16 8.59
CA GLU A 56 9.46 -5.29 9.30
C GLU A 56 10.46 -6.14 10.08
N ASP A 57 11.72 -5.85 9.89
CA ASP A 57 12.83 -6.55 10.53
C ASP A 57 13.98 -5.57 10.78
N ALA A 58 14.46 -5.53 12.01
CA ALA A 58 15.57 -4.67 12.43
C ALA A 58 15.39 -3.17 12.07
N GLY A 59 14.15 -2.68 12.14
CA GLY A 59 13.80 -1.28 11.85
C GLY A 59 13.70 -0.93 10.37
N LYS A 60 13.74 -1.93 9.51
CA LYS A 60 13.62 -1.78 8.06
C LYS A 60 12.42 -2.57 7.55
N SER A 61 11.94 -2.17 6.38
CA SER A 61 10.80 -2.83 5.72
C SER A 61 11.28 -3.61 4.50
N TYR A 62 10.69 -4.77 4.30
CA TYR A 62 11.06 -5.69 3.23
C TYR A 62 9.85 -6.27 2.54
N ILE A 63 10.03 -6.62 1.28
CA ILE A 63 9.11 -7.47 0.52
C ILE A 63 9.87 -8.69 0.01
N PHE A 64 9.14 -9.73 -0.35
CA PHE A 64 9.72 -10.95 -0.93
C PHE A 64 9.32 -11.07 -2.39
N LEU A 65 10.31 -11.14 -3.26
CA LEU A 65 10.12 -11.41 -4.67
C LEU A 65 10.16 -12.91 -4.91
N VAL A 66 9.26 -13.40 -5.75
CA VAL A 66 9.29 -14.78 -6.20
C VAL A 66 10.31 -14.90 -7.33
N THR A 67 11.42 -15.57 -7.08
CA THR A 67 12.52 -15.69 -8.05
C THR A 67 12.45 -16.98 -8.87
N HIS A 68 11.95 -18.05 -8.25
CA HIS A 68 11.84 -19.36 -8.89
C HIS A 68 10.65 -20.12 -8.29
N THR A 69 9.86 -20.74 -9.14
CA THR A 69 8.77 -21.62 -8.74
C THR A 69 8.91 -22.95 -9.46
N SER A 70 8.95 -24.02 -8.70
CA SER A 70 8.88 -25.39 -9.20
C SER A 70 7.75 -26.15 -8.48
N ASP A 71 7.47 -27.37 -8.93
CA ASP A 71 6.41 -28.21 -8.31
C ASP A 71 6.68 -28.52 -6.82
N LYS A 72 7.92 -28.38 -6.37
CA LYS A 72 8.34 -28.73 -5.01
C LYS A 72 8.83 -27.57 -4.20
N GLU A 73 9.30 -26.51 -4.84
CA GLU A 73 9.96 -25.38 -4.17
C GLU A 73 9.59 -24.05 -4.81
N THR A 74 9.48 -23.03 -3.97
CA THR A 74 9.40 -21.65 -4.41
C THR A 74 10.51 -20.87 -3.73
N SER A 75 11.32 -20.20 -4.51
CA SER A 75 12.43 -19.38 -4.03
C SER A 75 12.03 -17.93 -3.97
N PHE A 76 12.47 -17.26 -2.91
CA PHE A 76 12.14 -15.85 -2.65
C PHE A 76 13.42 -15.04 -2.47
N GLU A 77 13.37 -13.80 -2.91
CA GLU A 77 14.44 -12.82 -2.64
C GLU A 77 13.89 -11.72 -1.72
N LYS A 78 14.59 -11.45 -0.61
CA LYS A 78 14.26 -10.39 0.34
C LYS A 78 14.79 -9.06 -0.18
N VAL A 79 13.89 -8.09 -0.38
CA VAL A 79 14.24 -6.78 -0.93
C VAL A 79 13.82 -5.68 0.04
N GLU A 80 14.75 -4.81 0.39
CA GLU A 80 14.47 -3.64 1.23
C GLU A 80 13.66 -2.60 0.46
N ILE A 81 12.65 -2.05 1.12
CA ILE A 81 11.80 -1.01 0.57
C ILE A 81 11.66 0.15 1.56
N VAL A 82 11.29 1.30 1.04
CA VAL A 82 10.82 2.43 1.85
C VAL A 82 9.30 2.49 1.73
N LYS A 83 8.61 2.50 2.86
CA LYS A 83 7.14 2.61 2.90
C LYS A 83 6.72 4.05 2.64
N GLY A 84 5.73 4.22 1.77
CA GLY A 84 5.04 5.49 1.56
C GLY A 84 3.67 5.50 2.23
N ALA A 85 2.72 6.17 1.61
CA ALA A 85 1.36 6.28 2.12
C ALA A 85 0.65 4.93 2.10
N SER A 86 -0.14 4.66 3.14
CA SER A 86 -0.99 3.47 3.23
C SER A 86 -2.45 3.88 3.09
N GLU A 87 -3.18 3.18 2.24
CA GLU A 87 -4.58 3.44 2.00
C GLU A 87 -5.30 2.16 1.58
N SER A 88 -6.48 1.94 2.13
CA SER A 88 -7.37 0.82 1.75
C SER A 88 -6.70 -0.56 1.77
N GLY A 89 -5.82 -0.81 2.73
CA GLY A 89 -5.13 -2.09 2.88
C GLY A 89 -3.89 -2.26 2.00
N TYR A 90 -3.48 -1.22 1.28
CA TYR A 90 -2.29 -1.20 0.44
C TYR A 90 -1.32 -0.12 0.92
N THR A 91 -0.04 -0.37 0.76
CA THR A 91 1.02 0.60 1.06
C THR A 91 1.84 0.85 -0.19
N ALA A 92 2.02 2.13 -0.52
CA ALA A 92 2.96 2.52 -1.57
C ALA A 92 4.38 2.18 -1.14
N ILE A 93 5.18 1.69 -2.06
CA ILE A 93 6.56 1.28 -1.79
C ILE A 93 7.53 1.95 -2.75
N ALA A 94 8.72 2.24 -2.23
CA ALA A 94 9.86 2.64 -3.04
C ALA A 94 10.98 1.61 -2.82
N PRO A 95 11.22 0.72 -3.78
CA PRO A 95 12.30 -0.26 -3.65
C PRO A 95 13.66 0.43 -3.62
N VAL A 96 14.55 -0.04 -2.77
CA VAL A 96 15.93 0.46 -2.70
C VAL A 96 16.72 0.10 -3.97
N LYS A 97 16.38 -1.05 -4.58
CA LYS A 97 16.92 -1.50 -5.86
C LYS A 97 15.84 -1.45 -6.93
N PRO A 98 16.19 -1.17 -8.20
CA PRO A 98 15.21 -1.25 -9.28
C PRO A 98 14.58 -2.64 -9.37
N LEU A 99 13.25 -2.69 -9.47
CA LEU A 99 12.49 -3.91 -9.63
C LEU A 99 11.92 -4.00 -11.04
N ASP A 100 11.86 -5.22 -11.59
CA ASP A 100 11.15 -5.49 -12.83
C ASP A 100 9.64 -5.36 -12.56
N PRO A 101 8.89 -4.56 -13.36
CA PRO A 101 7.44 -4.44 -13.20
C PRO A 101 6.68 -5.76 -13.33
N LYS A 102 7.28 -6.77 -13.96
CA LYS A 102 6.69 -8.11 -14.10
C LYS A 102 7.03 -9.06 -12.96
N GLN A 103 7.85 -8.62 -12.02
CA GLN A 103 8.26 -9.45 -10.90
C GLN A 103 7.08 -9.77 -9.99
N LEU A 104 6.93 -11.03 -9.64
CA LEU A 104 5.92 -11.48 -8.69
C LEU A 104 6.36 -11.21 -7.26
N ILE A 105 5.44 -10.76 -6.44
CA ILE A 105 5.67 -10.46 -5.02
C ILE A 105 4.81 -11.40 -4.17
N ALA A 106 5.39 -11.93 -3.10
CA ALA A 106 4.64 -12.72 -2.13
C ALA A 106 3.69 -11.80 -1.34
N THR A 107 2.40 -11.92 -1.58
CA THR A 107 1.37 -11.08 -0.94
C THR A 107 0.86 -11.68 0.37
N HIS A 108 0.95 -12.99 0.55
CA HIS A 108 0.56 -13.68 1.77
C HIS A 108 1.70 -14.51 2.32
N GLY A 109 1.77 -14.62 3.62
CA GLY A 109 2.77 -15.44 4.28
C GLY A 109 4.16 -14.85 4.35
N ALA A 110 4.34 -13.57 4.03
CA ALA A 110 5.65 -12.90 4.07
C ALA A 110 6.33 -12.99 5.44
N PHE A 111 5.54 -12.91 6.51
CA PHE A 111 6.05 -13.09 7.87
C PHE A 111 6.68 -14.47 8.07
N PHE A 112 6.05 -15.52 7.57
CA PHE A 112 6.57 -16.89 7.68
C PHE A 112 7.83 -17.09 6.85
N ILE A 113 7.90 -16.48 5.68
CA ILE A 113 9.12 -16.50 4.83
C ILE A 113 10.28 -15.84 5.58
N ASN A 114 10.05 -14.69 6.20
CA ASN A 114 11.07 -14.00 6.98
C ASN A 114 11.53 -14.83 8.18
N ALA A 115 10.60 -15.42 8.92
CA ALA A 115 10.91 -16.28 10.06
C ALA A 115 11.79 -17.47 9.65
N THR A 116 11.50 -18.08 8.51
CA THR A 116 12.30 -19.19 7.96
C THR A 116 13.71 -18.74 7.60
N LEU A 117 13.87 -17.57 6.99
CA LEU A 117 15.18 -17.02 6.64
C LEU A 117 16.02 -16.70 7.87
N VAL A 118 15.42 -16.12 8.90
CA VAL A 118 16.09 -15.80 10.16
C VAL A 118 16.58 -17.09 10.82
N ASN A 119 15.73 -18.11 10.92
CA ASN A 119 16.09 -19.40 11.51
C ASN A 119 17.19 -20.10 10.71
N ALA A 120 17.15 -20.06 9.39
CA ALA A 120 18.19 -20.61 8.54
C ALA A 120 19.54 -19.89 8.74
N GLY A 121 19.48 -18.57 8.96
CA GLY A 121 20.69 -17.78 9.26
C GLY A 121 21.34 -18.11 10.58
N GLU A 122 20.56 -18.45 11.59
CA GLU A 122 21.08 -18.85 12.91
C GLU A 122 21.75 -20.22 12.90
N HIS A 123 21.41 -21.07 11.95
CA HIS A 123 21.99 -22.40 11.81
C HIS A 123 23.18 -22.47 10.84
N SER A 124 23.51 -21.36 10.18
CA SER A 124 24.58 -21.27 9.18
C SER A 124 25.92 -20.86 9.79
N HIS A 125 26.39 -21.54 10.78
CA HIS A 125 27.72 -21.26 11.36
C HIS A 125 28.78 -22.22 10.85
#